data_c7e3808553157b1e1af6c6790ced27fb
#
_entry.id   c7e3808553157b1e1af6c6790ced27fb
#
_cell.length_a   1.000
_cell.length_b   1.000
_cell.length_c   1.000
_cell.angle_alpha   90.00
_cell.angle_beta   90.00
_cell.angle_gamma   90.00
#
_symmetry.space_group_name_H-M   'P 1'
#
loop_
_entity.id
_entity.type
_entity.pdbx_description
1 polymer ?
#
loop_
_entity_poly.entity_id
_entity_poly.type
_entity_poly.pdbx_seq_one_letter_code
_entity_poly.pdbx_strand_id
1 'polypeptide(L)'
;PPIYPIREELVTSLISFIGPKPNLLDVNNVNPPRRLEVMQPILTERDMAKLHHIAAFTDGKFRSRELDITYPVNWGSEGVEAQIASLCAQAVDAVKGGYNILIITDRAVSRDRVAIPVLLATSALHQHLISEGVRTDVGLVVESGSVIETQHFALLMGYGAEAVCPYIALATLRSLAPKRGLTEETAVANYVKAIGKGLTKVMAKMGISTLMSYRGARIFEAIGLKTDFVKRYFWGTPTRVEGIGLFEVMQEAVNRHRAAYGINPSMQGELPTGGEYAWRADGEEHMWTPEAIVKLQRSTRDNSFKTYQEYAKIINDQSKRQMTLRGLLKFKTAGATPVPLEEVEPAAQIVRRFAAGAMSIG
;
A
#
# COMPACT_ATOMS: atom_id res chain seq x y z
N PRO A 1 13.62 -10.82 -18.62
CA PRO A 1 12.29 -11.37 -18.60
C PRO A 1 11.58 -11.12 -19.93
N PRO A 2 10.60 -11.93 -20.29
CA PRO A 2 9.87 -11.79 -21.55
C PRO A 2 8.98 -10.55 -21.60
N ILE A 3 8.69 -9.92 -20.46
CA ILE A 3 7.87 -8.71 -20.34
C ILE A 3 8.76 -7.53 -19.98
N TYR A 4 8.74 -6.50 -20.81
CA TYR A 4 9.47 -5.24 -20.63
C TYR A 4 8.53 -4.05 -20.93
N PRO A 5 8.87 -2.80 -20.63
CA PRO A 5 7.93 -1.68 -20.63
C PRO A 5 7.07 -1.51 -21.89
N ILE A 6 7.60 -1.84 -23.07
CA ILE A 6 6.83 -1.76 -24.32
C ILE A 6 5.77 -2.89 -24.41
N ARG A 7 6.08 -4.07 -23.88
CA ARG A 7 5.14 -5.20 -23.87
C ARG A 7 4.12 -5.12 -22.74
N GLU A 8 4.41 -4.44 -21.65
CA GLU A 8 3.49 -4.31 -20.52
C GLU A 8 2.13 -3.77 -20.97
N GLU A 9 2.11 -2.74 -21.80
CA GLU A 9 0.87 -2.16 -22.33
C GLU A 9 0.11 -3.12 -23.26
N LEU A 10 0.83 -3.97 -23.99
CA LEU A 10 0.23 -4.90 -24.94
C LEU A 10 -0.41 -6.12 -24.25
N VAL A 11 0.22 -6.64 -23.20
CA VAL A 11 -0.17 -7.92 -22.59
C VAL A 11 -0.89 -7.76 -21.26
N THR A 12 -0.98 -6.55 -20.70
CA THR A 12 -1.59 -6.30 -19.39
C THR A 12 -2.86 -5.49 -19.54
N SER A 13 -3.94 -5.92 -18.88
CA SER A 13 -5.22 -5.23 -18.85
C SER A 13 -5.55 -4.75 -17.43
N LEU A 14 -5.88 -3.47 -17.29
CA LEU A 14 -6.38 -2.85 -16.06
C LEU A 14 -7.90 -2.83 -15.98
N ILE A 15 -8.60 -3.41 -16.95
CA ILE A 15 -10.07 -3.50 -16.92
C ILE A 15 -10.48 -4.19 -15.62
N SER A 16 -11.35 -3.53 -14.86
CA SER A 16 -11.92 -4.07 -13.63
C SER A 16 -13.42 -4.18 -13.75
N PHE A 17 -13.98 -5.14 -13.02
CA PHE A 17 -15.41 -5.35 -12.93
C PHE A 17 -15.83 -5.19 -11.48
N ILE A 18 -16.79 -4.30 -11.24
CA ILE A 18 -17.35 -4.02 -9.92
C ILE A 18 -18.71 -4.70 -9.80
N GLY A 19 -18.93 -5.44 -8.73
CA GLY A 19 -20.18 -6.10 -8.44
C GLY A 19 -20.10 -7.62 -8.34
N PRO A 20 -21.25 -8.31 -8.36
CA PRO A 20 -21.36 -9.75 -8.20
C PRO A 20 -20.59 -10.52 -9.26
N LYS A 21 -20.04 -11.66 -8.90
CA LYS A 21 -19.33 -12.56 -9.82
C LYS A 21 -20.24 -13.73 -10.21
N PRO A 22 -20.36 -14.05 -11.50
CA PRO A 22 -21.13 -15.24 -11.92
C PRO A 22 -20.44 -16.52 -11.45
N ASN A 23 -21.23 -17.53 -11.11
CA ASN A 23 -20.72 -18.87 -10.94
C ASN A 23 -20.38 -19.45 -12.31
N LEU A 24 -19.09 -19.56 -12.63
CA LEU A 24 -18.61 -20.06 -13.91
C LEU A 24 -18.85 -21.58 -14.10
N LEU A 25 -19.13 -22.30 -13.01
CA LEU A 25 -19.41 -23.74 -13.04
C LEU A 25 -20.90 -24.03 -13.22
N ASP A 26 -21.76 -23.03 -13.08
CA ASP A 26 -23.19 -23.18 -13.33
C ASP A 26 -23.50 -22.89 -14.81
N VAL A 27 -23.35 -23.92 -15.62
CA VAL A 27 -23.58 -23.86 -17.09
C VAL A 27 -25.05 -23.65 -17.45
N ASN A 28 -25.97 -23.84 -16.50
CA ASN A 28 -27.41 -23.65 -16.70
C ASN A 28 -27.90 -22.27 -16.32
N ASN A 29 -27.02 -21.42 -15.78
CA ASN A 29 -27.38 -20.06 -15.41
C ASN A 29 -27.49 -19.16 -16.65
N VAL A 30 -28.71 -19.06 -17.17
CA VAL A 30 -29.04 -18.21 -18.32
C VAL A 30 -29.07 -16.71 -18.01
N ASN A 31 -29.07 -16.32 -16.73
CA ASN A 31 -29.09 -14.94 -16.27
C ASN A 31 -27.96 -14.66 -15.27
N PRO A 32 -26.69 -14.63 -15.72
CA PRO A 32 -25.60 -14.31 -14.82
C PRO A 32 -25.74 -12.90 -14.23
N PRO A 33 -25.25 -12.67 -13.02
CA PRO A 33 -25.30 -11.34 -12.39
C PRO A 33 -24.57 -10.31 -13.25
N ARG A 34 -25.13 -9.11 -13.34
CA ARG A 34 -24.51 -7.98 -14.05
C ARG A 34 -23.35 -7.41 -13.24
N ARG A 35 -22.35 -6.90 -13.94
CA ARG A 35 -21.18 -6.22 -13.38
C ARG A 35 -20.99 -4.88 -14.08
N LEU A 36 -20.46 -3.90 -13.34
CA LEU A 36 -20.03 -2.64 -13.93
C LEU A 36 -18.59 -2.83 -14.44
N GLU A 37 -18.38 -2.55 -15.71
CA GLU A 37 -17.04 -2.53 -16.31
C GLU A 37 -16.45 -1.14 -16.18
N VAL A 38 -15.21 -1.06 -15.73
CA VAL A 38 -14.39 0.15 -15.71
C VAL A 38 -13.06 -0.13 -16.40
N MET A 39 -12.63 0.81 -17.26
CA MET A 39 -11.42 0.64 -18.08
C MET A 39 -10.13 0.55 -17.26
N GLN A 40 -10.16 1.07 -16.04
CA GLN A 40 -9.07 1.02 -15.08
C GLN A 40 -9.62 1.28 -13.66
N PRO A 41 -8.93 0.82 -12.58
CA PRO A 41 -9.50 0.76 -11.25
C PRO A 41 -9.43 2.07 -10.44
N ILE A 42 -8.87 3.15 -11.00
CA ILE A 42 -8.76 4.43 -10.30
C ILE A 42 -10.00 5.27 -10.60
N LEU A 43 -10.81 5.55 -9.60
CA LEU A 43 -12.04 6.31 -9.74
C LEU A 43 -11.83 7.78 -9.36
N THR A 44 -12.52 8.66 -10.08
CA THR A 44 -12.64 10.07 -9.71
C THR A 44 -13.79 10.29 -8.73
N GLU A 45 -13.84 11.47 -8.10
CA GLU A 45 -15.00 11.83 -7.25
C GLU A 45 -16.31 11.88 -8.05
N ARG A 46 -16.25 12.21 -9.35
CA ARG A 46 -17.43 12.16 -10.23
C ARG A 46 -17.94 10.73 -10.42
N ASP A 47 -17.02 9.76 -10.52
CA ASP A 47 -17.38 8.33 -10.61
C ASP A 47 -17.94 7.84 -9.28
N MET A 48 -17.36 8.27 -8.16
CA MET A 48 -17.88 7.94 -6.82
C MET A 48 -19.28 8.51 -6.60
N ALA A 49 -19.54 9.75 -7.00
CA ALA A 49 -20.89 10.33 -6.90
C ALA A 49 -21.94 9.51 -7.64
N LYS A 50 -21.57 8.92 -8.80
CA LYS A 50 -22.47 7.98 -9.50
C LYS A 50 -22.64 6.67 -8.76
N LEU A 51 -21.58 6.12 -8.16
CA LEU A 51 -21.64 4.88 -7.41
C LEU A 51 -22.45 5.02 -6.13
N HIS A 52 -22.36 6.13 -5.41
CA HIS A 52 -23.20 6.41 -4.23
C HIS A 52 -24.70 6.41 -4.58
N HIS A 53 -25.06 6.84 -5.78
CA HIS A 53 -26.44 6.91 -6.26
C HIS A 53 -26.75 5.90 -7.37
N ILE A 54 -26.00 4.82 -7.49
CA ILE A 54 -26.02 3.90 -8.62
C ILE A 54 -27.40 3.30 -8.90
N ALA A 55 -28.20 3.10 -7.87
CA ALA A 55 -29.56 2.57 -8.01
C ALA A 55 -30.43 3.45 -8.92
N ALA A 56 -30.29 4.77 -8.82
CA ALA A 56 -31.05 5.72 -9.65
C ALA A 56 -30.64 5.66 -11.14
N PHE A 57 -29.38 5.33 -11.42
CA PHE A 57 -28.87 5.23 -12.79
C PHE A 57 -29.06 3.85 -13.44
N THR A 58 -29.47 2.86 -12.66
CA THR A 58 -29.51 1.47 -13.11
C THR A 58 -30.85 0.79 -12.84
N ASP A 59 -31.95 1.57 -12.62
CA ASP A 59 -33.28 1.06 -12.29
C ASP A 59 -33.24 0.04 -11.13
N GLY A 60 -32.41 0.31 -10.11
CA GLY A 60 -32.25 -0.54 -8.94
C GLY A 60 -31.47 -1.84 -9.17
N LYS A 61 -30.90 -2.08 -10.37
CA LYS A 61 -30.12 -3.29 -10.69
C LYS A 61 -28.82 -3.35 -9.90
N PHE A 62 -28.22 -2.19 -9.60
CA PHE A 62 -27.11 -2.05 -8.68
C PHE A 62 -27.55 -1.23 -7.49
N ARG A 63 -27.11 -1.63 -6.30
CA ARG A 63 -27.35 -0.94 -5.04
C ARG A 63 -26.06 -0.89 -4.27
N SER A 64 -25.64 0.31 -3.90
CA SER A 64 -24.42 0.54 -3.13
C SER A 64 -24.73 0.79 -1.66
N ARG A 65 -23.85 0.34 -0.78
CA ARG A 65 -23.88 0.62 0.66
C ARG A 65 -22.51 1.13 1.10
N GLU A 66 -22.50 2.26 1.79
CA GLU A 66 -21.32 2.80 2.43
C GLU A 66 -21.05 2.06 3.75
N LEU A 67 -19.77 1.76 3.98
CA LEU A 67 -19.24 1.21 5.22
C LEU A 67 -18.20 2.20 5.76
N ASP A 68 -18.57 2.93 6.78
CA ASP A 68 -17.73 3.92 7.45
C ASP A 68 -16.68 3.19 8.33
N ILE A 69 -15.41 3.28 7.93
CA ILE A 69 -14.31 2.65 8.65
C ILE A 69 -13.77 3.50 9.80
N THR A 70 -14.44 4.59 10.15
CA THR A 70 -14.05 5.43 11.28
C THR A 70 -14.77 5.01 12.57
N TYR A 71 -14.17 5.34 13.70
CA TYR A 71 -14.75 5.15 15.01
C TYR A 71 -14.37 6.28 15.98
N PRO A 72 -15.05 6.43 17.12
CA PRO A 72 -14.74 7.50 18.09
C PRO A 72 -13.29 7.40 18.59
N VAL A 73 -12.54 8.49 18.47
CA VAL A 73 -11.12 8.55 18.85
C VAL A 73 -10.85 8.24 20.33
N ASN A 74 -11.84 8.50 21.20
CA ASN A 74 -11.76 8.21 22.62
C ASN A 74 -11.78 6.71 22.97
N TRP A 75 -12.12 5.83 22.00
CA TRP A 75 -11.97 4.38 22.17
C TRP A 75 -10.51 3.93 22.08
N GLY A 76 -9.60 4.81 21.63
CA GLY A 76 -8.18 4.51 21.49
C GLY A 76 -7.91 3.41 20.46
N SER A 77 -6.74 2.78 20.58
CA SER A 77 -6.37 1.64 19.70
C SER A 77 -7.23 0.39 19.96
N GLU A 78 -7.77 0.22 21.13
CA GLU A 78 -8.58 -0.96 21.52
C GLU A 78 -9.94 -0.99 20.80
N GLY A 79 -10.48 0.17 20.45
CA GLY A 79 -11.75 0.28 19.74
C GLY A 79 -11.77 -0.35 18.33
N VAL A 80 -10.60 -0.59 17.76
CA VAL A 80 -10.48 -1.13 16.40
C VAL A 80 -11.11 -2.52 16.25
N GLU A 81 -11.00 -3.38 17.24
CA GLU A 81 -11.51 -4.75 17.14
C GLU A 81 -13.05 -4.76 17.09
N ALA A 82 -13.69 -3.97 17.95
CA ALA A 82 -15.14 -3.81 17.96
C ALA A 82 -15.64 -3.17 16.65
N GLN A 83 -14.92 -2.17 16.14
CA GLN A 83 -15.30 -1.53 14.90
C GLN A 83 -15.14 -2.46 13.68
N ILE A 84 -14.07 -3.25 13.58
CA ILE A 84 -13.94 -4.26 12.53
C ILE A 84 -15.08 -5.29 12.60
N ALA A 85 -15.40 -5.78 13.78
CA ALA A 85 -16.51 -6.73 13.97
C ALA A 85 -17.85 -6.12 13.52
N SER A 86 -18.12 -4.86 13.88
CA SER A 86 -19.30 -4.11 13.45
C SER A 86 -19.34 -3.95 11.92
N LEU A 87 -18.24 -3.56 11.29
CA LEU A 87 -18.13 -3.44 9.83
C LEU A 87 -18.40 -4.76 9.12
N CYS A 88 -17.85 -5.85 9.63
CA CYS A 88 -18.06 -7.18 9.08
C CYS A 88 -19.54 -7.59 9.14
N ALA A 89 -20.21 -7.36 10.27
CA ALA A 89 -21.65 -7.62 10.40
C ALA A 89 -22.47 -6.76 9.43
N GLN A 90 -22.20 -5.46 9.37
CA GLN A 90 -22.88 -4.53 8.44
C GLN A 90 -22.69 -4.95 6.98
N ALA A 91 -21.51 -5.44 6.61
CA ALA A 91 -21.24 -5.91 5.24
C ALA A 91 -22.10 -7.12 4.88
N VAL A 92 -22.17 -8.12 5.77
CA VAL A 92 -23.01 -9.33 5.57
C VAL A 92 -24.48 -8.96 5.49
N ASP A 93 -24.96 -8.11 6.39
CA ASP A 93 -26.35 -7.65 6.39
C ASP A 93 -26.70 -6.87 5.12
N ALA A 94 -25.78 -6.02 4.63
CA ALA A 94 -25.97 -5.31 3.38
C ALA A 94 -26.08 -6.28 2.19
N VAL A 95 -25.21 -7.28 2.10
CA VAL A 95 -25.26 -8.28 1.03
C VAL A 95 -26.57 -9.07 1.08
N LYS A 96 -26.97 -9.55 2.27
CA LYS A 96 -28.27 -10.23 2.47
C LYS A 96 -29.46 -9.32 2.17
N GLY A 97 -29.31 -8.01 2.38
CA GLY A 97 -30.30 -6.97 2.03
C GLY A 97 -30.32 -6.61 0.53
N GLY A 98 -29.56 -7.30 -0.32
CA GLY A 98 -29.54 -7.13 -1.77
C GLY A 98 -28.67 -5.97 -2.26
N TYR A 99 -27.74 -5.45 -1.43
CA TYR A 99 -26.70 -4.55 -1.89
C TYR A 99 -25.59 -5.36 -2.57
N ASN A 100 -25.21 -4.94 -3.75
CA ASN A 100 -24.21 -5.64 -4.57
C ASN A 100 -22.92 -4.83 -4.81
N ILE A 101 -22.80 -3.66 -4.19
CA ILE A 101 -21.59 -2.85 -4.13
C ILE A 101 -21.43 -2.32 -2.69
N LEU A 102 -20.29 -2.59 -2.06
CA LEU A 102 -19.91 -2.01 -0.77
C LEU A 102 -18.82 -0.97 -0.99
N ILE A 103 -19.03 0.24 -0.46
CA ILE A 103 -18.09 1.36 -0.53
C ILE A 103 -17.44 1.50 0.84
N ILE A 104 -16.18 1.13 0.94
CA ILE A 104 -15.35 1.24 2.15
C ILE A 104 -14.80 2.66 2.18
N THR A 105 -15.25 3.48 3.13
CA THR A 105 -14.91 4.91 3.12
C THR A 105 -14.39 5.41 4.46
N ASP A 106 -13.39 6.31 4.42
CA ASP A 106 -12.86 7.05 5.56
C ASP A 106 -13.30 8.53 5.58
N ARG A 107 -14.28 8.91 4.78
CA ARG A 107 -14.78 10.30 4.64
C ARG A 107 -15.24 10.93 5.95
N ALA A 108 -15.68 10.13 6.91
CA ALA A 108 -16.16 10.61 8.20
C ALA A 108 -15.02 10.91 9.22
N VAL A 109 -13.75 10.83 8.79
CA VAL A 109 -12.61 11.27 9.62
C VAL A 109 -12.81 12.71 10.04
N SER A 110 -12.71 12.96 11.34
CA SER A 110 -12.90 14.26 11.96
C SER A 110 -12.09 14.36 13.24
N ARG A 111 -12.20 15.48 13.95
CA ARG A 111 -11.54 15.64 15.25
C ARG A 111 -11.88 14.52 16.24
N ASP A 112 -13.11 14.01 16.18
CA ASP A 112 -13.65 13.04 17.13
C ASP A 112 -13.67 11.60 16.58
N ARG A 113 -13.30 11.41 15.32
CA ARG A 113 -13.35 10.12 14.63
C ARG A 113 -12.04 9.79 13.91
N VAL A 114 -11.43 8.67 14.25
CA VAL A 114 -10.22 8.13 13.63
C VAL A 114 -10.57 6.97 12.69
N ALA A 115 -9.91 6.89 11.54
CA ALA A 115 -10.10 5.79 10.60
C ALA A 115 -9.21 4.58 10.94
N ILE A 116 -9.75 3.39 10.75
CA ILE A 116 -8.96 2.17 10.62
C ILE A 116 -8.10 2.30 9.35
N PRO A 117 -6.82 1.86 9.34
CA PRO A 117 -6.03 1.78 8.12
C PRO A 117 -6.81 1.06 7.01
N VAL A 118 -7.00 1.73 5.88
CA VAL A 118 -7.94 1.27 4.85
C VAL A 118 -7.59 -0.12 4.29
N LEU A 119 -6.31 -0.47 4.21
CA LEU A 119 -5.88 -1.81 3.80
C LEU A 119 -6.33 -2.88 4.80
N LEU A 120 -6.22 -2.60 6.10
CA LEU A 120 -6.69 -3.50 7.16
C LEU A 120 -8.21 -3.69 7.07
N ALA A 121 -8.97 -2.60 6.96
CA ALA A 121 -10.42 -2.66 6.83
C ALA A 121 -10.86 -3.44 5.56
N THR A 122 -10.23 -3.17 4.42
CA THR A 122 -10.54 -3.84 3.15
C THR A 122 -10.25 -5.34 3.23
N SER A 123 -9.08 -5.72 3.75
CA SER A 123 -8.71 -7.12 3.87
C SER A 123 -9.58 -7.86 4.89
N ALA A 124 -9.86 -7.26 6.05
CA ALA A 124 -10.74 -7.84 7.05
C ALA A 124 -12.15 -8.13 6.49
N LEU A 125 -12.74 -7.16 5.79
CA LEU A 125 -14.03 -7.32 5.13
C LEU A 125 -13.99 -8.40 4.04
N HIS A 126 -12.96 -8.38 3.19
CA HIS A 126 -12.77 -9.37 2.14
C HIS A 126 -12.70 -10.79 2.69
N GLN A 127 -11.90 -11.02 3.74
CA GLN A 127 -11.76 -12.33 4.37
C GLN A 127 -13.05 -12.77 5.08
N HIS A 128 -13.70 -11.85 5.78
CA HIS A 128 -14.96 -12.15 6.47
C HIS A 128 -16.08 -12.54 5.48
N LEU A 129 -16.23 -11.78 4.38
CA LEU A 129 -17.21 -12.13 3.33
C LEU A 129 -16.90 -13.47 2.64
N ILE A 130 -15.62 -13.87 2.57
CA ILE A 130 -15.25 -15.22 2.10
C ILE A 130 -15.70 -16.29 3.11
N SER A 131 -15.44 -16.09 4.41
CA SER A 131 -15.83 -17.05 5.44
C SER A 131 -17.34 -17.24 5.55
N GLU A 132 -18.10 -16.16 5.28
CA GLU A 132 -19.57 -16.19 5.23
C GLU A 132 -20.13 -16.74 3.90
N GLY A 133 -19.28 -17.03 2.91
CA GLY A 133 -19.69 -17.55 1.60
C GLY A 133 -20.37 -16.55 0.68
N VAL A 134 -20.36 -15.24 1.00
CA VAL A 134 -21.07 -14.20 0.25
C VAL A 134 -20.15 -13.23 -0.51
N ARG A 135 -18.85 -13.48 -0.52
CA ARG A 135 -17.88 -12.57 -1.18
C ARG A 135 -18.11 -12.42 -2.68
N THR A 136 -18.64 -13.42 -3.33
CA THR A 136 -18.92 -13.39 -4.77
C THR A 136 -20.17 -12.60 -5.14
N ASP A 137 -21.03 -12.30 -4.18
CA ASP A 137 -22.31 -11.63 -4.41
C ASP A 137 -22.16 -10.10 -4.41
N VAL A 138 -20.96 -9.58 -4.12
CA VAL A 138 -20.74 -8.16 -3.91
C VAL A 138 -19.38 -7.69 -4.44
N GLY A 139 -19.35 -6.45 -4.96
CA GLY A 139 -18.14 -5.70 -5.27
C GLY A 139 -17.65 -4.88 -4.10
N LEU A 140 -16.31 -4.73 -3.95
CA LEU A 140 -15.68 -3.87 -2.96
C LEU A 140 -15.03 -2.67 -3.66
N VAL A 141 -15.49 -1.47 -3.32
CA VAL A 141 -14.92 -0.20 -3.79
C VAL A 141 -14.35 0.53 -2.58
N VAL A 142 -13.16 1.10 -2.73
CA VAL A 142 -12.51 1.86 -1.67
C VAL A 142 -12.54 3.35 -2.01
N GLU A 143 -12.94 4.16 -1.04
CA GLU A 143 -12.87 5.61 -1.10
C GLU A 143 -12.06 6.11 0.09
N SER A 144 -10.80 6.52 -0.12
CA SER A 144 -9.90 6.82 0.99
C SER A 144 -8.98 8.01 0.72
N GLY A 145 -8.78 8.79 1.78
CA GLY A 145 -7.82 9.89 1.80
C GLY A 145 -6.37 9.44 1.97
N SER A 146 -6.12 8.22 2.45
CA SER A 146 -4.78 7.71 2.70
C SER A 146 -4.11 7.09 1.47
N VAL A 147 -4.84 6.92 0.37
CA VAL A 147 -4.32 6.34 -0.87
C VAL A 147 -3.68 7.43 -1.74
N ILE A 148 -2.39 7.30 -2.04
CA ILE A 148 -1.63 8.35 -2.74
C ILE A 148 -0.85 7.79 -3.92
N GLU A 149 -0.17 6.65 -3.77
CA GLU A 149 0.80 6.13 -4.73
C GLU A 149 0.49 4.71 -5.21
N THR A 150 1.18 4.27 -6.26
CA THR A 150 0.98 2.97 -6.91
C THR A 150 0.94 1.80 -5.94
N GLN A 151 1.82 1.78 -4.93
CA GLN A 151 1.89 0.69 -3.96
C GLN A 151 0.59 0.55 -3.15
N HIS A 152 -0.03 1.66 -2.78
CA HIS A 152 -1.30 1.64 -2.06
C HIS A 152 -2.41 0.98 -2.89
N PHE A 153 -2.48 1.30 -4.19
CA PHE A 153 -3.45 0.67 -5.10
C PHE A 153 -3.14 -0.82 -5.29
N ALA A 154 -1.86 -1.15 -5.50
CA ALA A 154 -1.43 -2.54 -5.69
C ALA A 154 -1.81 -3.41 -4.48
N LEU A 155 -1.59 -2.92 -3.26
CA LEU A 155 -1.98 -3.61 -2.03
C LEU A 155 -3.50 -3.76 -1.92
N LEU A 156 -4.27 -2.68 -2.08
CA LEU A 156 -5.72 -2.74 -1.99
C LEU A 156 -6.34 -3.71 -2.99
N MET A 157 -5.86 -3.69 -4.25
CA MET A 157 -6.30 -4.65 -5.28
C MET A 157 -5.91 -6.08 -4.88
N GLY A 158 -4.68 -6.29 -4.42
CA GLY A 158 -4.18 -7.60 -3.99
C GLY A 158 -4.96 -8.18 -2.80
N TYR A 159 -5.63 -7.35 -2.02
CA TYR A 159 -6.48 -7.76 -0.90
C TYR A 159 -7.97 -7.57 -1.16
N GLY A 160 -8.39 -7.43 -2.41
CA GLY A 160 -9.78 -7.64 -2.82
C GLY A 160 -10.56 -6.42 -3.27
N ALA A 161 -9.99 -5.21 -3.26
CA ALA A 161 -10.64 -4.04 -3.83
C ALA A 161 -10.81 -4.18 -5.35
N GLU A 162 -11.90 -3.69 -5.89
CA GLU A 162 -12.22 -3.72 -7.32
C GLU A 162 -11.97 -2.37 -8.00
N ALA A 163 -12.10 -1.29 -7.24
CA ALA A 163 -11.74 0.06 -7.66
C ALA A 163 -11.44 0.92 -6.42
N VAL A 164 -10.71 2.02 -6.62
CA VAL A 164 -10.27 2.92 -5.55
C VAL A 164 -10.41 4.37 -5.98
N CYS A 165 -11.01 5.19 -5.13
CA CYS A 165 -11.02 6.64 -5.26
C CYS A 165 -10.09 7.29 -4.22
N PRO A 166 -8.95 7.86 -4.63
CA PRO A 166 -7.98 8.51 -3.76
C PRO A 166 -8.34 10.00 -3.58
N TYR A 167 -9.44 10.31 -2.91
CA TYR A 167 -10.05 11.64 -2.96
C TYR A 167 -9.15 12.79 -2.47
N ILE A 168 -8.30 12.56 -1.44
CA ILE A 168 -7.35 13.59 -0.97
C ILE A 168 -6.24 13.83 -2.01
N ALA A 169 -5.70 12.76 -2.62
CA ALA A 169 -4.71 12.91 -3.68
C ALA A 169 -5.26 13.71 -4.86
N LEU A 170 -6.51 13.42 -5.28
CA LEU A 170 -7.18 14.15 -6.36
C LEU A 170 -7.43 15.63 -6.00
N ALA A 171 -7.89 15.91 -4.78
CA ALA A 171 -8.08 17.28 -4.29
C ALA A 171 -6.76 18.05 -4.24
N THR A 172 -5.69 17.40 -3.76
CA THR A 172 -4.35 18.00 -3.71
C THR A 172 -3.83 18.33 -5.12
N LEU A 173 -4.01 17.42 -6.07
CA LEU A 173 -3.59 17.64 -7.45
C LEU A 173 -4.32 18.83 -8.08
N ARG A 174 -5.63 18.96 -7.87
CA ARG A 174 -6.39 20.13 -8.35
C ARG A 174 -5.86 21.42 -7.75
N SER A 175 -5.60 21.45 -6.45
CA SER A 175 -5.03 22.62 -5.77
C SER A 175 -3.63 22.99 -6.29
N LEU A 176 -2.82 22.02 -6.71
CA LEU A 176 -1.46 22.23 -7.20
C LEU A 176 -1.39 22.49 -8.71
N ALA A 177 -2.39 22.10 -9.49
CA ALA A 177 -2.39 22.18 -10.94
C ALA A 177 -2.12 23.61 -11.47
N PRO A 178 -2.77 24.70 -10.97
CA PRO A 178 -2.50 26.04 -11.44
C PRO A 178 -1.06 26.48 -11.19
N LYS A 179 -0.46 26.07 -10.06
CA LYS A 179 0.95 26.39 -9.73
C LYS A 179 1.96 25.74 -10.69
N ARG A 180 1.51 24.76 -11.44
CA ARG A 180 2.30 24.02 -12.45
C ARG A 180 1.90 24.35 -13.89
N GLY A 181 1.02 25.32 -14.10
CA GLY A 181 0.53 25.69 -15.43
C GLY A 181 -0.34 24.62 -16.08
N LEU A 182 -0.99 23.76 -15.30
CA LEU A 182 -1.88 22.71 -15.77
C LEU A 182 -3.33 23.02 -15.44
N THR A 183 -4.28 22.46 -16.23
CA THR A 183 -5.67 22.40 -15.80
C THR A 183 -5.87 21.29 -14.77
N GLU A 184 -6.90 21.39 -13.96
CA GLU A 184 -7.25 20.39 -12.96
C GLU A 184 -7.49 19.01 -13.60
N GLU A 185 -8.21 18.99 -14.73
CA GLU A 185 -8.52 17.77 -15.47
C GLU A 185 -7.25 17.11 -16.01
N THR A 186 -6.31 17.91 -16.54
CA THR A 186 -5.03 17.40 -17.03
C THR A 186 -4.20 16.81 -15.90
N ALA A 187 -4.15 17.47 -14.75
CA ALA A 187 -3.42 16.98 -13.59
C ALA A 187 -4.00 15.64 -13.09
N VAL A 188 -5.33 15.53 -12.99
CA VAL A 188 -6.01 14.29 -12.60
C VAL A 188 -5.78 13.18 -13.63
N ALA A 189 -5.91 13.48 -14.93
CA ALA A 189 -5.70 12.49 -15.99
C ALA A 189 -4.24 11.97 -16.00
N ASN A 190 -3.26 12.85 -15.79
CA ASN A 190 -1.85 12.47 -15.69
C ASN A 190 -1.60 11.56 -14.47
N TYR A 191 -2.21 11.84 -13.34
CA TYR A 191 -2.10 10.99 -12.15
C TYR A 191 -2.71 9.61 -12.40
N VAL A 192 -3.93 9.54 -12.92
CA VAL A 192 -4.60 8.28 -13.25
C VAL A 192 -3.74 7.45 -14.20
N LYS A 193 -3.18 8.09 -15.24
CA LYS A 193 -2.26 7.44 -16.19
C LYS A 193 -0.99 6.95 -15.51
N ALA A 194 -0.40 7.74 -14.61
CA ALA A 194 0.83 7.36 -13.89
C ALA A 194 0.59 6.16 -12.97
N ILE A 195 -0.48 6.19 -12.17
CA ILE A 195 -0.87 5.05 -11.31
C ILE A 195 -1.17 3.81 -12.16
N GLY A 196 -1.92 3.97 -13.26
CA GLY A 196 -2.21 2.87 -14.19
C GLY A 196 -0.95 2.21 -14.74
N LYS A 197 0.02 3.00 -15.21
CA LYS A 197 1.33 2.50 -15.65
C LYS A 197 2.09 1.80 -14.52
N GLY A 198 2.04 2.35 -13.31
CA GLY A 198 2.65 1.73 -12.14
C GLY A 198 2.04 0.36 -11.82
N LEU A 199 0.71 0.25 -11.82
CA LEU A 199 0.00 -1.02 -11.62
C LEU A 199 0.34 -2.05 -12.70
N THR A 200 0.34 -1.65 -13.97
CA THR A 200 0.76 -2.50 -15.09
C THR A 200 2.16 -3.07 -14.86
N LYS A 201 3.09 -2.23 -14.41
CA LYS A 201 4.46 -2.63 -14.10
C LYS A 201 4.53 -3.62 -12.93
N VAL A 202 3.78 -3.39 -11.86
CA VAL A 202 3.70 -4.32 -10.72
C VAL A 202 3.15 -5.66 -11.16
N MET A 203 2.04 -5.68 -11.90
CA MET A 203 1.41 -6.90 -12.41
C MET A 203 2.34 -7.66 -13.35
N ALA A 204 3.00 -6.96 -14.27
CA ALA A 204 3.96 -7.57 -15.20
C ALA A 204 5.14 -8.25 -14.48
N LYS A 205 5.69 -7.61 -13.43
CA LYS A 205 6.75 -8.21 -12.62
C LYS A 205 6.29 -9.44 -11.84
N MET A 206 5.02 -9.50 -11.46
CA MET A 206 4.43 -10.67 -10.80
C MET A 206 3.95 -11.75 -11.81
N GLY A 207 4.04 -11.49 -13.11
CA GLY A 207 3.61 -12.42 -14.16
C GLY A 207 2.09 -12.50 -14.34
N ILE A 208 1.34 -11.48 -13.92
CA ILE A 208 -0.12 -11.44 -14.01
C ILE A 208 -0.56 -10.43 -15.05
N SER A 209 -1.31 -10.90 -16.06
CA SER A 209 -1.71 -10.08 -17.21
C SER A 209 -3.04 -9.34 -17.04
N THR A 210 -3.90 -9.75 -16.11
CA THR A 210 -5.22 -9.13 -15.93
C THR A 210 -5.42 -8.69 -14.49
N LEU A 211 -6.05 -7.54 -14.27
CA LEU A 211 -6.39 -7.08 -12.94
C LEU A 211 -7.35 -8.03 -12.23
N MET A 212 -8.20 -8.72 -12.97
CA MET A 212 -9.10 -9.75 -12.44
C MET A 212 -8.35 -10.88 -11.75
N SER A 213 -7.23 -11.32 -12.30
CA SER A 213 -6.38 -12.38 -11.72
C SER A 213 -5.47 -11.85 -10.60
N TYR A 214 -5.11 -10.57 -10.65
CA TYR A 214 -4.32 -9.91 -9.62
C TYR A 214 -5.13 -9.67 -8.35
N ARG A 215 -6.41 -9.38 -8.50
CA ARG A 215 -7.31 -9.02 -7.40
C ARG A 215 -7.50 -10.19 -6.43
N GLY A 216 -7.18 -9.96 -5.16
CA GLY A 216 -7.25 -10.97 -4.11
C GLY A 216 -6.16 -12.04 -4.20
N ALA A 217 -5.15 -11.88 -5.08
CA ALA A 217 -4.05 -12.84 -5.22
C ALA A 217 -3.10 -12.88 -4.02
N ARG A 218 -3.04 -11.81 -3.23
CA ARG A 218 -2.25 -11.74 -1.98
C ARG A 218 -0.77 -12.06 -2.18
N ILE A 219 -0.18 -11.59 -3.27
CA ILE A 219 1.21 -11.89 -3.67
C ILE A 219 2.15 -10.90 -2.97
N PHE A 220 2.13 -10.89 -1.65
CA PHE A 220 2.94 -10.02 -0.79
C PHE A 220 3.52 -10.84 0.34
N GLU A 221 4.55 -10.32 0.97
CA GLU A 221 5.11 -10.83 2.22
C GLU A 221 4.98 -9.76 3.30
N ALA A 222 4.46 -10.13 4.47
CA ALA A 222 4.41 -9.25 5.60
C ALA A 222 5.74 -9.26 6.35
N ILE A 223 6.26 -8.08 6.67
CA ILE A 223 7.50 -7.90 7.43
C ILE A 223 7.19 -7.05 8.65
N GLY A 224 7.52 -7.53 9.84
CA GLY A 224 7.32 -6.82 11.09
C GLY A 224 5.87 -6.85 11.60
N LEU A 225 5.07 -7.82 11.15
CA LEU A 225 3.71 -8.05 11.64
C LEU A 225 3.58 -9.42 12.31
N LYS A 226 2.89 -9.48 13.45
CA LYS A 226 2.63 -10.73 14.19
C LYS A 226 1.88 -11.75 13.33
N THR A 227 2.26 -13.00 13.43
CA THR A 227 1.63 -14.12 12.72
C THR A 227 0.12 -14.18 12.94
N ASP A 228 -0.36 -14.01 14.16
CA ASP A 228 -1.79 -14.08 14.47
C ASP A 228 -2.58 -12.93 13.85
N PHE A 229 -1.99 -11.73 13.82
CA PHE A 229 -2.56 -10.57 13.14
C PHE A 229 -2.69 -10.82 11.63
N VAL A 230 -1.62 -11.34 11.00
CA VAL A 230 -1.61 -11.65 9.56
C VAL A 230 -2.59 -12.78 9.24
N LYS A 231 -2.62 -13.86 10.04
CA LYS A 231 -3.58 -14.95 9.83
C LYS A 231 -5.03 -14.50 9.95
N ARG A 232 -5.33 -13.58 10.87
CA ARG A 232 -6.70 -13.11 11.09
C ARG A 232 -7.20 -12.17 10.01
N TYR A 233 -6.37 -11.21 9.55
CA TYR A 233 -6.80 -10.13 8.68
C TYR A 233 -6.22 -10.19 7.26
N PHE A 234 -5.11 -10.89 7.06
CA PHE A 234 -4.39 -11.01 5.80
C PHE A 234 -4.12 -12.47 5.44
N TRP A 235 -5.13 -13.31 5.62
CA TRP A 235 -5.03 -14.75 5.42
C TRP A 235 -4.32 -15.12 4.12
N GLY A 236 -3.36 -16.05 4.22
CA GLY A 236 -2.57 -16.54 3.09
C GLY A 236 -1.36 -15.69 2.73
N THR A 237 -1.13 -14.57 3.44
CA THR A 237 0.12 -13.80 3.31
C THR A 237 1.20 -14.42 4.20
N PRO A 238 2.39 -14.76 3.68
CA PRO A 238 3.48 -15.23 4.50
C PRO A 238 4.04 -14.10 5.38
N THR A 239 4.40 -14.44 6.62
CA THR A 239 5.14 -13.55 7.52
C THR A 239 6.29 -14.35 8.13
N ARG A 240 7.51 -13.85 7.99
CA ARG A 240 8.74 -14.49 8.48
C ARG A 240 9.45 -13.64 9.52
N VAL A 241 9.10 -12.39 9.61
CA VAL A 241 9.66 -11.44 10.58
C VAL A 241 8.51 -10.93 11.44
N GLU A 242 8.46 -11.42 12.67
CA GLU A 242 7.47 -11.00 13.66
C GLU A 242 7.65 -9.52 14.04
N GLY A 243 6.62 -8.91 14.57
CA GLY A 243 6.66 -7.51 14.99
C GLY A 243 5.40 -7.09 15.73
N ILE A 244 4.70 -6.08 15.21
CA ILE A 244 3.54 -5.46 15.83
C ILE A 244 2.23 -6.16 15.44
N GLY A 245 1.22 -6.03 16.27
CA GLY A 245 -0.13 -6.56 16.05
C GLY A 245 -1.16 -5.46 15.80
N LEU A 246 -2.43 -5.84 15.94
CA LEU A 246 -3.58 -4.99 15.64
C LEU A 246 -3.56 -3.67 16.40
N PHE A 247 -3.31 -3.73 17.70
CA PHE A 247 -3.42 -2.56 18.57
C PHE A 247 -2.28 -1.57 18.34
N GLU A 248 -1.08 -2.08 18.10
CA GLU A 248 0.08 -1.25 17.78
C GLU A 248 -0.07 -0.57 16.41
N VAL A 249 -0.57 -1.29 15.39
CA VAL A 249 -0.91 -0.71 14.08
C VAL A 249 -1.94 0.41 14.22
N MET A 250 -2.97 0.18 15.05
CA MET A 250 -3.99 1.19 15.27
C MET A 250 -3.48 2.35 16.14
N GLN A 251 -2.56 2.09 17.08
CA GLN A 251 -1.93 3.14 17.88
C GLN A 251 -1.17 4.13 17.00
N GLU A 252 -0.50 3.67 15.95
CA GLU A 252 0.13 4.55 14.97
C GLU A 252 -0.89 5.45 14.25
N ALA A 253 -2.05 4.90 13.87
CA ALA A 253 -3.13 5.68 13.26
C ALA A 253 -3.70 6.73 14.24
N VAL A 254 -3.91 6.35 15.51
CA VAL A 254 -4.34 7.27 16.58
C VAL A 254 -3.30 8.37 16.82
N ASN A 255 -2.02 8.04 16.79
CA ASN A 255 -0.95 9.02 16.97
C ASN A 255 -0.92 10.03 15.81
N ARG A 256 -1.06 9.58 14.55
CA ARG A 256 -1.20 10.48 13.39
C ARG A 256 -2.44 11.36 13.50
N HIS A 257 -3.56 10.79 13.92
CA HIS A 257 -4.80 11.54 14.15
C HIS A 257 -4.61 12.61 15.23
N ARG A 258 -3.98 12.28 16.36
CA ARG A 258 -3.67 13.24 17.43
C ARG A 258 -2.73 14.36 16.96
N ALA A 259 -1.75 14.05 16.12
CA ALA A 259 -0.87 15.04 15.53
C ALA A 259 -1.64 16.03 14.63
N ALA A 260 -2.66 15.54 13.91
CA ALA A 260 -3.46 16.36 13.00
C ALA A 260 -4.52 17.21 13.74
N TYR A 261 -5.19 16.63 14.75
CA TYR A 261 -6.38 17.22 15.40
C TYR A 261 -6.22 17.51 16.89
N GLY A 262 -5.06 17.23 17.48
CA GLY A 262 -4.80 17.41 18.93
C GLY A 262 -4.87 18.84 19.41
N ILE A 263 -4.75 19.04 20.76
CA ILE A 263 -4.85 20.35 21.44
C ILE A 263 -3.75 21.31 20.94
N ASN A 264 -2.56 20.78 20.65
CA ASN A 264 -1.46 21.51 20.03
C ASN A 264 -1.07 20.75 18.74
N PRO A 265 -1.79 20.95 17.63
CA PRO A 265 -1.37 20.40 16.36
C PRO A 265 0.04 20.92 16.07
N SER A 266 0.97 20.01 15.83
CA SER A 266 2.40 20.27 15.78
C SER A 266 2.80 21.32 14.74
N MET A 267 1.91 21.64 13.80
CA MET A 267 2.11 22.72 12.83
C MET A 267 0.75 23.19 12.29
N GLN A 268 0.27 24.32 12.76
CA GLN A 268 -0.90 24.95 12.18
C GLN A 268 -0.56 25.50 10.78
N GLY A 269 -0.95 24.77 9.74
CA GLY A 269 -0.84 25.23 8.36
C GLY A 269 0.45 24.91 7.62
N GLU A 270 1.45 24.30 8.26
CA GLU A 270 2.67 23.83 7.60
C GLU A 270 2.73 22.31 7.49
N LEU A 271 3.08 21.83 6.31
CA LEU A 271 3.31 20.40 6.11
C LEU A 271 4.72 20.04 6.61
N PRO A 272 4.93 18.81 7.13
CA PRO A 272 6.27 18.29 7.40
C PRO A 272 7.16 18.41 6.15
N THR A 273 8.47 18.59 6.34
CA THR A 273 9.43 18.71 5.24
C THR A 273 9.39 17.51 4.29
N GLY A 274 8.96 16.34 4.77
CA GLY A 274 8.92 15.10 4.02
C GLY A 274 10.32 14.54 3.79
N GLY A 275 10.62 14.12 2.56
CA GLY A 275 11.93 13.55 2.24
C GLY A 275 11.92 12.04 2.12
N GLU A 276 10.76 11.40 2.02
CA GLU A 276 10.62 9.94 1.93
C GLU A 276 11.34 9.38 0.69
N TYR A 277 11.16 10.00 -0.47
CA TYR A 277 11.76 9.53 -1.74
C TYR A 277 13.13 10.14 -2.05
N ALA A 278 13.42 11.28 -1.50
CA ALA A 278 14.68 11.97 -1.68
C ALA A 278 15.08 12.70 -0.41
N TRP A 279 16.35 12.65 -0.07
CA TRP A 279 16.86 13.37 1.10
C TRP A 279 16.54 14.86 1.03
N ARG A 280 16.10 15.41 2.17
CA ARG A 280 15.89 16.85 2.38
C ARG A 280 16.48 17.25 3.74
N ALA A 281 17.04 18.46 3.82
CA ALA A 281 17.42 19.05 5.09
C ALA A 281 16.18 19.12 5.99
N ASP A 282 16.33 18.73 7.25
CA ASP A 282 15.25 18.69 8.25
C ASP A 282 14.05 17.80 7.88
N GLY A 283 14.22 16.92 6.89
CA GLY A 283 13.25 15.91 6.50
C GLY A 283 13.51 14.55 7.13
N GLU A 284 12.89 13.51 6.55
CA GLU A 284 13.10 12.14 6.99
C GLU A 284 14.58 11.72 6.89
N GLU A 285 15.02 10.94 7.86
CA GLU A 285 16.41 10.45 7.90
C GLU A 285 16.62 9.35 6.87
N HIS A 286 17.76 9.41 6.17
CA HIS A 286 18.21 8.41 5.20
C HIS A 286 19.55 7.83 5.61
N MET A 287 19.78 6.55 5.30
CA MET A 287 21.10 5.94 5.42
C MET A 287 22.09 6.57 4.45
N TRP A 288 21.64 6.87 3.24
CA TRP A 288 22.40 7.53 2.18
C TRP A 288 22.18 9.04 2.23
N THR A 289 22.98 9.71 3.05
CA THR A 289 22.99 11.18 3.16
C THR A 289 23.97 11.79 2.17
N PRO A 290 23.84 13.09 1.83
CA PRO A 290 24.87 13.80 1.05
C PRO A 290 26.27 13.65 1.62
N GLU A 291 26.41 13.67 2.96
CA GLU A 291 27.70 13.47 3.63
C GLU A 291 28.28 12.07 3.35
N ALA A 292 27.45 11.02 3.49
CA ALA A 292 27.89 9.66 3.21
C ALA A 292 28.35 9.50 1.75
N ILE A 293 27.60 10.07 0.80
CA ILE A 293 27.94 10.03 -0.64
C ILE A 293 29.25 10.77 -0.91
N VAL A 294 29.42 11.97 -0.37
CA VAL A 294 30.63 12.78 -0.56
C VAL A 294 31.86 12.07 0.00
N LYS A 295 31.75 11.49 1.21
CA LYS A 295 32.88 10.76 1.81
C LYS A 295 33.23 9.51 1.01
N LEU A 296 32.25 8.76 0.52
CA LEU A 296 32.52 7.61 -0.36
C LEU A 296 33.22 8.04 -1.66
N GLN A 297 32.69 9.04 -2.35
CA GLN A 297 33.29 9.54 -3.60
C GLN A 297 34.69 10.10 -3.40
N ARG A 298 34.92 10.85 -2.32
CA ARG A 298 36.25 11.38 -1.99
C ARG A 298 37.24 10.27 -1.67
N SER A 299 36.85 9.31 -0.84
CA SER A 299 37.73 8.22 -0.46
C SER A 299 38.25 7.45 -1.68
N THR A 300 37.41 7.25 -2.69
CA THR A 300 37.79 6.55 -3.92
C THR A 300 38.63 7.41 -4.86
N ARG A 301 38.32 8.70 -5.02
CA ARG A 301 39.09 9.63 -5.88
C ARG A 301 40.48 9.92 -5.34
N ASP A 302 40.56 10.12 -4.02
CA ASP A 302 41.82 10.51 -3.36
C ASP A 302 42.58 9.28 -2.87
N ASN A 303 42.07 8.06 -3.10
CA ASN A 303 42.57 6.80 -2.56
C ASN A 303 42.86 6.89 -1.04
N SER A 304 41.98 7.53 -0.29
CA SER A 304 42.16 7.82 1.13
C SER A 304 41.39 6.82 2.00
N PHE A 305 42.16 5.91 2.62
CA PHE A 305 41.60 4.95 3.56
C PHE A 305 41.00 5.61 4.81
N LYS A 306 41.57 6.71 5.27
CA LYS A 306 41.03 7.49 6.40
C LYS A 306 39.59 8.01 6.08
N THR A 307 39.42 8.59 4.93
CA THR A 307 38.08 9.07 4.49
C THR A 307 37.09 7.93 4.29
N TYR A 308 37.57 6.76 3.82
CA TYR A 308 36.76 5.55 3.75
C TYR A 308 36.31 5.07 5.13
N GLN A 309 37.17 5.10 6.13
CA GLN A 309 36.82 4.73 7.50
C GLN A 309 35.74 5.67 8.07
N GLU A 310 35.80 6.97 7.77
CA GLU A 310 34.75 7.92 8.15
C GLU A 310 33.41 7.59 7.49
N TYR A 311 33.42 7.25 6.20
CA TYR A 311 32.25 6.76 5.48
C TYR A 311 31.71 5.47 6.11
N ALA A 312 32.55 4.48 6.32
CA ALA A 312 32.19 3.20 6.90
C ALA A 312 31.55 3.38 8.29
N LYS A 313 32.06 4.31 9.10
CA LYS A 313 31.48 4.63 10.39
C LYS A 313 30.06 5.18 10.27
N ILE A 314 29.81 6.10 9.34
CA ILE A 314 28.46 6.65 9.09
C ILE A 314 27.48 5.54 8.72
N ILE A 315 27.88 4.62 7.82
CA ILE A 315 27.00 3.56 7.32
C ILE A 315 26.81 2.44 8.36
N ASN A 316 27.84 2.11 9.13
CA ASN A 316 27.79 0.98 10.07
C ASN A 316 27.26 1.36 11.47
N ASP A 317 27.33 2.63 11.86
CA ASP A 317 26.79 3.08 13.14
C ASP A 317 25.27 3.28 13.06
N GLN A 318 24.55 2.17 13.19
CA GLN A 318 23.08 2.13 13.18
C GLN A 318 22.47 2.19 14.59
N SER A 319 23.29 2.35 15.63
CA SER A 319 22.85 2.25 17.01
C SER A 319 21.79 3.29 17.42
N LYS A 320 21.82 4.46 16.78
CA LYS A 320 20.88 5.56 17.04
C LYS A 320 19.74 5.65 16.00
N ARG A 321 19.97 5.18 14.79
CA ARG A 321 19.07 5.43 13.65
C ARG A 321 18.31 4.20 13.18
N GLN A 322 18.85 3.01 13.38
CA GLN A 322 18.22 1.72 13.05
C GLN A 322 17.61 1.66 11.63
N MET A 323 18.37 2.15 10.64
CA MET A 323 17.88 2.27 9.26
C MET A 323 17.75 0.94 8.53
N THR A 324 18.41 -0.12 9.00
CA THR A 324 18.40 -1.45 8.38
C THR A 324 18.32 -2.54 9.45
N LEU A 325 17.74 -3.70 9.09
CA LEU A 325 17.74 -4.87 9.96
C LEU A 325 19.15 -5.30 10.35
N ARG A 326 20.13 -5.15 9.44
CA ARG A 326 21.54 -5.42 9.73
C ARG A 326 22.07 -4.58 10.88
N GLY A 327 21.65 -3.34 11.03
CA GLY A 327 22.04 -2.45 12.12
C GLY A 327 21.59 -2.92 13.51
N LEU A 328 20.59 -3.80 13.57
CA LEU A 328 20.11 -4.43 14.81
C LEU A 328 20.89 -5.69 15.20
N LEU A 329 21.69 -6.24 14.28
CA LEU A 329 22.40 -7.49 14.47
C LEU A 329 23.82 -7.23 14.95
N LYS A 330 24.35 -8.14 15.76
CA LYS A 330 25.76 -8.15 16.22
C LYS A 330 26.38 -9.47 15.85
N PHE A 331 27.68 -9.44 15.54
CA PHE A 331 28.43 -10.67 15.34
C PHE A 331 28.49 -11.47 16.65
N LYS A 332 28.17 -12.75 16.58
CA LYS A 332 28.35 -13.68 17.70
C LYS A 332 29.77 -14.21 17.68
N THR A 333 30.67 -13.53 18.38
CA THR A 333 32.08 -13.90 18.44
C THR A 333 32.41 -14.85 19.60
N ALA A 334 31.55 -14.95 20.62
CA ALA A 334 31.73 -15.82 21.77
C ALA A 334 31.72 -17.30 21.36
N GLY A 335 32.79 -18.02 21.62
CA GLY A 335 32.96 -19.43 21.28
C GLY A 335 33.37 -19.71 19.83
N ALA A 336 33.63 -18.67 19.03
CA ALA A 336 34.17 -18.85 17.67
C ALA A 336 35.68 -19.13 17.73
N THR A 337 36.13 -20.15 16.99
CA THR A 337 37.59 -20.40 16.79
C THR A 337 38.11 -19.41 15.76
N PRO A 338 39.18 -18.66 16.06
CA PRO A 338 39.77 -17.77 15.07
C PRO A 338 40.25 -18.55 13.84
N VAL A 339 39.97 -18.02 12.67
CA VAL A 339 40.45 -18.58 11.39
C VAL A 339 41.84 -17.99 11.11
N PRO A 340 42.82 -18.80 10.76
CA PRO A 340 44.13 -18.32 10.33
C PRO A 340 44.04 -17.36 9.16
N LEU A 341 44.90 -16.33 9.12
CA LEU A 341 44.79 -15.27 8.09
C LEU A 341 44.96 -15.82 6.67
N GLU A 342 45.76 -16.85 6.50
CA GLU A 342 46.01 -17.55 5.23
C GLU A 342 44.79 -18.30 4.69
N GLU A 343 43.84 -18.64 5.56
CA GLU A 343 42.56 -19.25 5.20
C GLU A 343 41.45 -18.21 4.90
N VAL A 344 41.71 -16.95 5.23
CA VAL A 344 40.75 -15.86 4.93
C VAL A 344 40.80 -15.53 3.44
N GLU A 345 39.65 -15.53 2.79
CA GLU A 345 39.53 -15.23 1.38
C GLU A 345 40.08 -13.83 1.05
N PRO A 346 41.01 -13.69 0.09
CA PRO A 346 41.55 -12.40 -0.31
C PRO A 346 40.48 -11.49 -0.92
N ALA A 347 40.55 -10.17 -0.65
CA ALA A 347 39.63 -9.18 -1.18
C ALA A 347 39.50 -9.24 -2.72
N ALA A 348 40.62 -9.51 -3.43
CA ALA A 348 40.64 -9.67 -4.90
C ALA A 348 39.71 -10.81 -5.40
N GLN A 349 39.58 -11.89 -4.62
CA GLN A 349 38.66 -12.99 -4.97
C GLN A 349 37.20 -12.60 -4.64
N ILE A 350 36.97 -11.92 -3.53
CA ILE A 350 35.65 -11.42 -3.16
C ILE A 350 35.10 -10.48 -4.26
N VAL A 351 35.92 -9.53 -4.70
CA VAL A 351 35.55 -8.55 -5.73
C VAL A 351 35.11 -9.19 -7.05
N ARG A 352 35.74 -10.33 -7.43
CA ARG A 352 35.36 -11.05 -8.65
C ARG A 352 33.93 -11.57 -8.67
N ARG A 353 33.30 -11.72 -7.51
CA ARG A 353 31.90 -12.16 -7.40
C ARG A 353 30.88 -11.03 -7.51
N PHE A 354 31.33 -9.77 -7.48
CA PHE A 354 30.45 -8.64 -7.68
C PHE A 354 30.28 -8.39 -9.17
N ALA A 355 29.06 -8.44 -9.64
CA ALA A 355 28.69 -8.13 -11.01
C ALA A 355 27.61 -7.06 -11.02
N ALA A 356 27.62 -6.21 -12.05
CA ALA A 356 26.50 -5.32 -12.30
C ALA A 356 25.27 -6.13 -12.70
N GLY A 357 24.10 -5.75 -12.22
CA GLY A 357 22.84 -6.34 -12.66
C GLY A 357 22.61 -6.11 -14.15
N ALA A 358 21.94 -7.04 -14.82
CA ALA A 358 21.60 -6.90 -16.22
C ALA A 358 20.63 -5.71 -16.39
N MET A 359 20.99 -4.71 -17.17
CA MET A 359 20.20 -3.49 -17.38
C MET A 359 18.86 -3.73 -18.08
N SER A 360 18.74 -4.85 -18.82
CA SER A 360 17.52 -5.24 -19.54
C SER A 360 16.37 -5.71 -18.64
N ILE A 361 16.61 -5.88 -17.35
CA ILE A 361 15.65 -6.44 -16.38
C ILE A 361 15.12 -5.37 -15.43
N GLY A 362 15.62 -4.16 -15.55
CA GLY A 362 15.33 -3.04 -14.65
C GLY A 362 13.86 -2.65 -14.53
#